data_44c6c50823f6d8d5034b7879f237449b
#
_entry.id   44c6c50823f6d8d5034b7879f237449b
#
_cell.length_a   1.000
_cell.length_b   1.000
_cell.length_c   1.000
_cell.angle_alpha   90.00
_cell.angle_beta   90.00
_cell.angle_gamma   90.00
#
_symmetry.space_group_name_H-M   'P 1'
#
loop_
_entity.id
_entity.type
_entity.pdbx_description
1 polymer ?
#
loop_
_entity_poly.entity_id
_entity_poly.type
_entity_poly.pdbx_seq_one_letter_code
_entity_poly.pdbx_strand_id
1 'polypeptide(L)'
;MLRSCAVCGGIHEEDKMCKRTYKKDSKAYYFRNSNKWILKREQIKKRDKYLCQVCLKYGIYTYNNLQVHHIVPINIDYSKRLDSDNLITLCSIHHKDAERCIIKPEELYDLIDSPRG
;
A
#
# COMPACT_ATOMS: atom_id res chain seq x y z
N MET A 1 -23.29 2.36 -7.88
CA MET A 1 -22.78 3.72 -7.70
C MET A 1 -21.33 3.79 -8.15
N LEU A 2 -21.00 4.80 -8.95
CA LEU A 2 -19.65 5.01 -9.42
C LEU A 2 -18.88 5.95 -8.48
N ARG A 3 -17.61 5.68 -8.31
CA ARG A 3 -16.74 6.57 -7.54
C ARG A 3 -15.33 6.55 -8.12
N SER A 4 -14.60 7.62 -7.86
CA SER A 4 -13.21 7.74 -8.26
C SER A 4 -12.36 6.73 -7.51
N CYS A 5 -11.47 6.05 -8.22
CA CYS A 5 -10.58 5.05 -7.65
C CYS A 5 -9.17 5.62 -7.53
N ALA A 6 -8.66 5.73 -6.31
CA ALA A 6 -7.31 6.24 -6.07
C ALA A 6 -6.22 5.27 -6.54
N VAL A 7 -6.54 3.98 -6.71
CA VAL A 7 -5.57 2.98 -7.10
C VAL A 7 -5.24 3.07 -8.59
N CYS A 8 -6.26 3.22 -9.44
CA CYS A 8 -6.05 3.25 -10.89
C CYS A 8 -6.31 4.61 -11.52
N GLY A 9 -6.79 5.59 -10.76
CA GLY A 9 -7.13 6.91 -11.27
C GLY A 9 -8.41 6.95 -12.08
N GLY A 10 -9.10 5.82 -12.26
CA GLY A 10 -10.34 5.73 -13.00
C GLY A 10 -11.58 5.81 -12.10
N ILE A 11 -12.72 5.54 -12.71
CA ILE A 11 -14.01 5.52 -12.01
C ILE A 11 -14.55 4.10 -12.07
N HIS A 12 -14.93 3.55 -10.92
CA HIS A 12 -15.49 2.21 -10.79
C HIS A 12 -16.83 2.24 -10.09
N GLU A 13 -17.63 1.22 -10.34
CA GLU A 13 -18.76 0.96 -9.50
C GLU A 13 -18.27 0.56 -8.10
N GLU A 14 -19.03 0.94 -7.09
CA GLU A 14 -18.61 0.82 -5.70
C GLU A 14 -18.33 -0.63 -5.28
N ASP A 15 -19.08 -1.57 -5.85
CA ASP A 15 -18.96 -3.00 -5.55
C ASP A 15 -17.91 -3.72 -6.40
N LYS A 16 -17.29 -3.05 -7.34
CA LYS A 16 -16.25 -3.65 -8.18
C LYS A 16 -14.87 -3.32 -7.66
N MET A 17 -14.04 -4.35 -7.58
CA MET A 17 -12.64 -4.17 -7.23
C MET A 17 -11.86 -3.53 -8.36
N CYS A 18 -10.94 -2.67 -8.01
CA CYS A 18 -9.94 -2.17 -8.94
C CYS A 18 -8.98 -3.31 -9.28
N LYS A 19 -8.97 -3.74 -10.53
CA LYS A 19 -8.08 -4.82 -10.97
C LYS A 19 -6.69 -4.28 -11.22
N ARG A 20 -5.73 -4.79 -10.48
CA ARG A 20 -4.32 -4.46 -10.65
C ARG A 20 -3.66 -5.65 -11.32
N THR A 21 -3.78 -5.72 -12.65
CA THR A 21 -3.16 -6.80 -13.40
C THR A 21 -1.78 -6.38 -13.87
N TYR A 22 -0.78 -7.21 -13.57
CA TYR A 22 0.58 -7.00 -14.01
C TYR A 22 0.98 -8.10 -14.96
N LYS A 23 1.51 -7.72 -16.11
CA LYS A 23 2.16 -8.68 -17.00
C LYS A 23 3.53 -9.03 -16.41
N LYS A 24 3.97 -10.27 -16.61
CA LYS A 24 5.27 -10.74 -16.10
C LYS A 24 6.45 -9.91 -16.60
N ASP A 25 6.33 -9.30 -17.79
CA ASP A 25 7.37 -8.47 -18.39
C ASP A 25 7.21 -6.98 -18.10
N SER A 26 6.27 -6.62 -17.20
CA SER A 26 6.05 -5.22 -16.82
C SER A 26 7.15 -4.70 -15.91
N LYS A 27 7.30 -3.37 -15.86
CA LYS A 27 8.23 -2.73 -14.94
C LYS A 27 7.89 -3.06 -13.49
N ALA A 28 6.59 -3.13 -13.16
CA ALA A 28 6.16 -3.47 -11.81
C ALA A 28 6.58 -4.89 -11.41
N TYR A 29 6.48 -5.85 -12.33
CA TYR A 29 6.91 -7.21 -12.09
C TYR A 29 8.40 -7.27 -11.77
N TYR A 30 9.24 -6.68 -12.62
CA TYR A 30 10.69 -6.70 -12.41
C TYR A 30 11.10 -5.94 -11.15
N PHE A 31 10.46 -4.84 -10.86
CA PHE A 31 10.72 -4.10 -9.65
C PHE A 31 10.43 -4.93 -8.40
N ARG A 32 9.29 -5.60 -8.35
CA ARG A 32 8.89 -6.40 -7.18
C ARG A 32 9.81 -7.57 -6.91
N ASN A 33 10.55 -8.02 -7.91
CA ASN A 33 11.54 -9.09 -7.76
C ASN A 33 12.96 -8.54 -7.63
N SER A 34 13.15 -7.22 -7.54
CA SER A 34 14.47 -6.61 -7.44
C SER A 34 14.96 -6.59 -5.99
N ASN A 35 16.29 -6.61 -5.85
CA ASN A 35 16.92 -6.48 -4.54
C ASN A 35 16.63 -5.12 -3.89
N LYS A 36 16.53 -4.06 -4.69
CA LYS A 36 16.19 -2.72 -4.20
C LYS A 36 14.85 -2.72 -3.48
N TRP A 37 13.85 -3.39 -4.04
CA TRP A 37 12.53 -3.48 -3.43
C TRP A 37 12.57 -4.32 -2.15
N ILE A 38 13.25 -5.46 -2.20
CA ILE A 38 13.35 -6.35 -1.04
C ILE A 38 13.96 -5.60 0.15
N LEU A 39 15.07 -4.87 -0.07
CA LEU A 39 15.72 -4.08 0.97
C LEU A 39 14.83 -2.94 1.45
N LYS A 40 14.18 -2.24 0.52
CA LYS A 40 13.31 -1.12 0.88
C LYS A 40 12.11 -1.59 1.69
N ARG A 41 11.51 -2.69 1.30
CA ARG A 41 10.38 -3.30 2.00
C ARG A 41 10.74 -3.62 3.45
N GLU A 42 11.93 -4.17 3.68
CA GLU A 42 12.39 -4.45 5.03
C GLU A 42 12.61 -3.17 5.85
N GLN A 43 13.16 -2.12 5.24
CA GLN A 43 13.32 -0.83 5.90
C GLN A 43 11.98 -0.26 6.34
N ILE A 44 10.96 -0.35 5.49
CA ILE A 44 9.64 0.17 5.81
C ILE A 44 8.99 -0.63 6.93
N LYS A 45 9.08 -1.96 6.89
CA LYS A 45 8.57 -2.80 7.98
C LYS A 45 9.25 -2.45 9.31
N LYS A 46 10.55 -2.23 9.29
CA LYS A 46 11.30 -1.85 10.48
C LYS A 46 10.87 -0.48 11.00
N ARG A 47 10.69 0.50 10.09
CA ARG A 47 10.18 1.83 10.45
C ARG A 47 8.82 1.71 11.13
N ASP A 48 7.96 0.84 10.63
CA ASP A 48 6.61 0.62 11.13
C ASP A 48 6.55 -0.40 12.26
N LYS A 49 7.71 -0.78 12.80
CA LYS A 49 7.87 -1.68 13.95
C LYS A 49 7.29 -3.07 13.73
N TYR A 50 7.24 -3.51 12.47
CA TYR A 50 6.67 -4.81 12.07
C TYR A 50 5.22 -4.98 12.51
N LEU A 51 4.44 -3.90 12.45
CA LEU A 51 3.02 -3.88 12.79
C LEU A 51 2.21 -3.25 11.68
N CYS A 52 0.98 -3.76 11.49
CA CYS A 52 0.03 -3.11 10.60
C CYS A 52 -0.34 -1.74 11.17
N GLN A 53 -0.11 -0.69 10.42
CA GLN A 53 -0.31 0.68 10.91
C GLN A 53 -1.79 1.03 11.07
N VAL A 54 -2.67 0.44 10.27
CA VAL A 54 -4.12 0.64 10.45
C VAL A 54 -4.62 -0.06 11.72
N CYS A 55 -4.18 -1.29 11.95
CA CYS A 55 -4.53 -2.00 13.20
C CYS A 55 -4.01 -1.23 14.42
N LEU A 56 -2.78 -0.71 14.33
CA LEU A 56 -2.17 0.03 15.43
C LEU A 56 -2.96 1.29 15.77
N LYS A 57 -3.54 1.95 14.78
CA LYS A 57 -4.41 3.10 15.00
C LYS A 57 -5.57 2.77 15.93
N TYR A 58 -6.06 1.55 15.88
CA TYR A 58 -7.17 1.07 16.71
C TYR A 58 -6.71 0.30 17.95
N GLY A 59 -5.40 0.37 18.27
CA GLY A 59 -4.86 -0.30 19.44
C GLY A 59 -4.65 -1.80 19.28
N ILE A 60 -4.63 -2.29 18.05
CA ILE A 60 -4.45 -3.71 17.75
C ILE A 60 -3.04 -3.93 17.20
N TYR A 61 -2.32 -4.89 17.77
CA TYR A 61 -0.95 -5.22 17.38
C TYR A 61 -0.97 -6.42 16.44
N THR A 62 -1.11 -6.17 15.14
CA THR A 62 -1.08 -7.21 14.11
C THR A 62 0.31 -7.29 13.51
N TYR A 63 0.99 -8.43 13.69
CA TYR A 63 2.37 -8.65 13.23
C TYR A 63 2.48 -9.80 12.24
N ASN A 64 1.38 -10.45 11.87
CA ASN A 64 1.35 -11.55 10.92
C ASN A 64 0.88 -11.08 9.55
N ASN A 65 1.37 -11.73 8.50
CA ASN A 65 0.93 -11.48 7.12
C ASN A 65 1.05 -10.02 6.72
N LEU A 66 2.16 -9.40 7.08
CA LEU A 66 2.41 -8.00 6.78
C LEU A 66 2.85 -7.83 5.32
N GLN A 67 2.35 -6.77 4.70
CA GLN A 67 2.70 -6.38 3.34
C GLN A 67 2.98 -4.88 3.31
N VAL A 68 3.95 -4.46 2.50
CA VAL A 68 4.21 -3.04 2.30
C VAL A 68 3.41 -2.58 1.09
N HIS A 69 2.52 -1.63 1.32
CA HIS A 69 1.60 -1.11 0.33
C HIS A 69 2.13 0.17 -0.30
N HIS A 70 2.04 0.25 -1.64
CA HIS A 70 2.28 1.49 -2.37
C HIS A 70 0.98 2.30 -2.37
N ILE A 71 0.98 3.45 -1.72
CA ILE A 71 -0.22 4.31 -1.65
C ILE A 71 -0.59 4.78 -3.06
N VAL A 72 0.39 5.32 -3.80
CA VAL A 72 0.26 5.52 -5.25
C VAL A 72 0.84 4.28 -5.93
N PRO A 73 0.03 3.51 -6.67
CA PRO A 73 0.51 2.27 -7.29
C PRO A 73 1.66 2.51 -8.27
N ILE A 74 2.52 1.50 -8.42
CA ILE A 74 3.70 1.56 -9.29
C ILE A 74 3.31 1.89 -10.74
N ASN A 75 2.21 1.31 -11.23
CA ASN A 75 1.77 1.54 -12.60
C ASN A 75 1.09 2.89 -12.83
N ILE A 76 0.80 3.63 -11.77
CA ILE A 76 0.30 5.01 -11.86
C ILE A 76 1.46 6.00 -11.81
N ASP A 77 2.40 5.80 -10.88
CA ASP A 77 3.58 6.64 -10.76
C ASP A 77 4.79 5.80 -10.35
N TYR A 78 5.54 5.37 -11.34
CA TYR A 78 6.73 4.54 -11.13
C TYR A 78 7.82 5.27 -10.35
N SER A 79 7.88 6.60 -10.44
CA SER A 79 8.91 7.39 -9.75
C SER A 79 8.80 7.32 -8.23
N LYS A 80 7.63 7.00 -7.70
CA LYS A 80 7.37 6.91 -6.25
C LYS A 80 7.56 5.52 -5.67
N ARG A 81 8.08 4.58 -6.45
CA ARG A 81 8.16 3.17 -6.04
C ARG A 81 9.03 2.91 -4.81
N LEU A 82 10.03 3.75 -4.59
CA LEU A 82 10.94 3.64 -3.45
C LEU A 82 10.83 4.83 -2.47
N ASP A 83 9.80 5.63 -2.63
CA ASP A 83 9.58 6.78 -1.76
C ASP A 83 8.98 6.31 -0.43
N SER A 84 9.68 6.58 0.66
CA SER A 84 9.24 6.18 2.01
C SER A 84 7.87 6.77 2.37
N ASP A 85 7.57 7.97 1.87
CA ASP A 85 6.29 8.63 2.12
C ASP A 85 5.13 8.01 1.33
N ASN A 86 5.45 7.12 0.40
CA ASN A 86 4.45 6.40 -0.41
C ASN A 86 4.29 4.95 0.03
N LEU A 87 4.96 4.53 1.08
CA LEU A 87 5.00 3.13 1.51
C LEU A 87 4.55 3.01 2.95
N ILE A 88 3.69 2.01 3.21
CA ILE A 88 3.17 1.76 4.55
C ILE A 88 2.96 0.26 4.75
N THR A 89 3.23 -0.23 5.97
CA THR A 89 3.03 -1.63 6.33
C THR A 89 1.58 -1.87 6.76
N LEU A 90 0.94 -2.83 6.11
CA LEU A 90 -0.44 -3.22 6.39
C LEU A 90 -0.55 -4.74 6.51
N CYS A 91 -1.52 -5.22 7.29
CA CYS A 91 -1.87 -6.63 7.28
C CYS A 91 -2.62 -6.98 5.99
N SER A 92 -2.78 -8.28 5.71
CA SER A 92 -3.43 -8.72 4.47
C SER A 92 -4.86 -8.17 4.32
N ILE A 93 -5.60 -8.06 5.41
CA ILE A 93 -6.98 -7.55 5.38
C ILE A 93 -6.99 -6.06 5.02
N HIS A 94 -6.20 -5.24 5.70
CA HIS A 94 -6.16 -3.80 5.44
C HIS A 94 -5.47 -3.47 4.12
N HIS A 95 -4.52 -4.31 3.69
CA HIS A 95 -3.92 -4.15 2.37
C HIS A 95 -4.98 -4.31 1.26
N LYS A 96 -5.84 -5.31 1.38
CA LYS A 96 -6.96 -5.49 0.44
C LYS A 96 -7.93 -4.33 0.48
N ASP A 97 -8.25 -3.84 1.67
CA ASP A 97 -9.13 -2.68 1.83
C ASP A 97 -8.54 -1.43 1.20
N ALA A 98 -7.23 -1.23 1.31
CA ALA A 98 -6.54 -0.13 0.66
C ALA A 98 -6.56 -0.27 -0.86
N GLU A 99 -6.36 -1.48 -1.39
CA GLU A 99 -6.42 -1.73 -2.83
C GLU A 99 -7.82 -1.53 -3.40
N ARG A 100 -8.86 -1.80 -2.60
CA ARG A 100 -10.27 -1.60 -2.99
C ARG A 100 -10.74 -0.17 -2.78
N CYS A 101 -9.87 0.73 -2.32
CA CYS A 101 -10.20 2.12 -2.01
C CYS A 101 -11.22 2.27 -0.86
N ILE A 102 -11.35 1.24 -0.02
CA ILE A 102 -12.14 1.31 1.21
C ILE A 102 -11.40 2.18 2.22
N ILE A 103 -10.08 1.98 2.33
CA ILE A 103 -9.21 2.89 3.06
C ILE A 103 -8.67 3.91 2.06
N LYS A 104 -8.90 5.18 2.33
CA LYS A 104 -8.49 6.25 1.42
C LYS A 104 -7.01 6.56 1.55
N PRO A 105 -6.34 6.99 0.47
CA PRO A 105 -4.92 7.36 0.53
C PRO A 105 -4.62 8.41 1.58
N GLU A 106 -5.51 9.37 1.80
CA GLU A 106 -5.33 10.42 2.79
C GLU A 106 -5.19 9.84 4.20
N GLU A 107 -5.96 8.80 4.52
CA GLU A 107 -5.87 8.13 5.82
C GLU A 107 -4.50 7.46 6.00
N LEU A 108 -3.97 6.89 4.93
CA LEU A 108 -2.65 6.24 4.96
C LEU A 108 -1.53 7.27 5.10
N TYR A 109 -1.61 8.39 4.40
CA TYR A 109 -0.64 9.48 4.53
C TYR A 109 -0.63 10.05 5.94
N ASP A 110 -1.80 10.21 6.55
CA ASP A 110 -1.91 10.69 7.92
C ASP A 110 -1.21 9.74 8.91
N LEU A 111 -1.31 8.42 8.68
CA LEU A 111 -0.64 7.45 9.52
C LEU A 111 0.89 7.52 9.40
N ILE A 112 1.40 7.80 8.19
CA ILE A 112 2.84 7.96 7.97
C ILE A 112 3.36 9.22 8.66
N ASP A 113 2.60 10.31 8.60
CA ASP A 113 3.00 11.60 9.15
C ASP A 113 2.80 11.69 10.66
N SER A 114 1.95 10.83 11.24
CA SER A 114 1.65 10.87 12.67
C SER A 114 2.78 10.27 13.50
N PRO A 115 3.09 10.83 14.68
CA PRO A 115 4.01 10.18 15.60
C PRO A 115 3.44 8.83 16.04
N ARG A 116 4.23 7.78 15.86
CA ARG A 116 3.82 6.44 16.26
C ARG A 116 4.72 5.98 17.39
N GLY A 117 4.09 5.69 18.48
CA GLY A 117 4.75 5.33 19.72
C GLY A 117 5.60 4.07 19.70
#